data_ec6afadcae03ddfb57670090982b40e5
#
_entry.id   ec6afadcae03ddfb57670090982b40e5
#
_cell.length_a   1.000
_cell.length_b   1.000
_cell.length_c   1.000
_cell.angle_alpha   90.00
_cell.angle_beta   90.00
_cell.angle_gamma   90.00
#
_symmetry.space_group_name_H-M   'P 1'
#
loop_
_entity.id
_entity.type
_entity.pdbx_description
1 polymer ?
#
loop_
_entity_poly.entity_id
_entity_poly.type
_entity_poly.pdbx_seq_one_letter_code
_entity_poly.pdbx_strand_id
1 'polypeptide(L)'
;MKRLQVFSAIAVLSLATLVGCGKKEDEEPVDKTKAQLTISTYEGGVGKKWLENAARLFEEANKDRTDYQEGRTGIQIHIQMDRSVSGMNLETADLKRDMYFTENVDYYKLTQKSKLLDITDILTEENEEDGGKRIIDKIDDNLLAFMNRNDRYYAVPFYDCIYGLIYDKDLFKENGFYLTDDGEQAFDKDDYGTGPNGVAGDWDDGLPKTYAQFASLMDLMVENQVIPFTYSKGNSKEYTTRALVSYWSDYEGYEDTQLNFSFNGTAHHIVTSISGRTANITEKTITKNNGYELRKQAGVFYALDFARNVLTQKNGYYYSKPSSNYDAQKVFVKNKYIGGSNKPIAMLFEGNWWENEAKSSFDDVLNNYDPDATFNYGFMAIPKVDEDHIGDATFTNLNRSYGFINSRTKNLKQAKEFFKFLHTDEQLKAFTLETNMTRGLKYSFSEEELSQVSSFAQDLMNIKQSEHAKIVYPYSGQSFFINNASTFNTQYWVLGTKTLTSDPIIKFIGDKNVTAKQYYDAHVAALTRDEWEIIVS
;
A
#
# COMPACT_ATOMS: atom_id res chain seq x y z
N MET A 1 10.46 -3.78 -45.13
CA MET A 1 9.83 -2.93 -44.13
C MET A 1 8.31 -3.21 -44.13
N LYS A 2 7.84 -4.13 -43.35
CA LYS A 2 6.42 -4.38 -43.10
C LYS A 2 6.25 -4.40 -41.59
N ARG A 3 5.63 -3.34 -41.05
CA ARG A 3 5.21 -3.28 -39.66
C ARG A 3 4.09 -4.32 -39.46
N LEU A 4 4.36 -5.33 -38.67
CA LEU A 4 3.33 -6.23 -38.17
C LEU A 4 2.73 -5.58 -36.91
N GLN A 5 1.51 -5.04 -37.04
CA GLN A 5 0.66 -4.77 -35.90
C GLN A 5 0.09 -6.11 -35.44
N VAL A 6 0.55 -6.59 -34.31
CA VAL A 6 -0.06 -7.76 -33.65
C VAL A 6 -0.96 -7.22 -32.56
N PHE A 7 -2.18 -6.87 -32.90
CA PHE A 7 -3.28 -6.83 -31.94
C PHE A 7 -3.76 -8.26 -31.78
N SER A 8 -3.36 -8.92 -30.72
CA SER A 8 -3.89 -10.25 -30.37
C SER A 8 -4.76 -10.13 -29.15
N ALA A 9 -6.04 -10.39 -29.38
CA ALA A 9 -7.03 -10.59 -28.35
C ALA A 9 -6.56 -11.71 -27.38
N ILE A 10 -6.37 -11.39 -26.13
CA ILE A 10 -6.15 -12.36 -25.05
C ILE A 10 -7.52 -12.92 -24.69
N ALA A 11 -7.86 -14.09 -25.27
CA ALA A 11 -8.98 -14.88 -24.80
C ALA A 11 -8.57 -15.54 -23.48
N VAL A 12 -9.17 -15.11 -22.38
CA VAL A 12 -9.01 -15.73 -21.07
C VAL A 12 -9.74 -17.08 -21.11
N LEU A 13 -9.00 -18.16 -21.27
CA LEU A 13 -9.48 -19.50 -20.94
C LEU A 13 -9.17 -19.75 -19.46
N SER A 14 -10.18 -19.58 -18.62
CA SER A 14 -10.15 -20.04 -17.24
C SER A 14 -10.25 -21.57 -17.20
N LEU A 15 -9.11 -22.25 -17.06
CA LEU A 15 -9.12 -23.65 -16.62
C LEU A 15 -9.06 -23.67 -15.09
N ALA A 16 -10.17 -24.06 -14.47
CA ALA A 16 -10.23 -24.37 -13.06
C ALA A 16 -9.36 -25.61 -12.79
N THR A 17 -8.26 -25.44 -12.06
CA THR A 17 -7.50 -26.54 -11.46
C THR A 17 -7.77 -26.59 -9.97
N LEU A 18 -8.45 -27.66 -9.55
CA LEU A 18 -8.59 -28.08 -8.15
C LEU A 18 -7.21 -28.21 -7.50
N VAL A 19 -6.93 -27.38 -6.50
CA VAL A 19 -5.72 -27.53 -5.68
C VAL A 19 -6.10 -28.04 -4.30
N GLY A 20 -5.90 -29.35 -4.12
CA GLY A 20 -5.83 -29.99 -2.81
C GLY A 20 -4.46 -29.80 -2.18
N CYS A 21 -4.44 -29.77 -0.84
CA CYS A 21 -3.31 -29.71 0.09
C CYS A 21 -1.90 -30.07 -0.41
N GLY A 22 -0.97 -29.15 -0.21
CA GLY A 22 0.38 -29.46 0.23
C GLY A 22 1.26 -30.34 -0.67
N LYS A 23 1.35 -30.09 -1.97
CA LYS A 23 2.48 -30.57 -2.78
C LYS A 23 3.53 -29.45 -2.88
N LYS A 24 4.82 -29.78 -2.61
CA LYS A 24 5.92 -28.99 -3.16
C LYS A 24 5.65 -28.85 -4.65
N GLU A 25 5.53 -27.61 -5.13
CA GLU A 25 5.52 -27.35 -6.57
C GLU A 25 6.81 -27.95 -7.13
N ASP A 26 6.69 -28.85 -8.11
CA ASP A 26 7.84 -29.40 -8.79
C ASP A 26 8.52 -28.24 -9.53
N GLU A 27 9.76 -27.89 -9.13
CA GLU A 27 10.57 -26.92 -9.86
C GLU A 27 10.72 -27.43 -11.30
N GLU A 28 10.46 -26.57 -12.28
CA GLU A 28 10.71 -26.94 -13.68
C GLU A 28 12.17 -27.41 -13.84
N PRO A 29 12.40 -28.52 -14.55
CA PRO A 29 13.73 -29.03 -14.73
C PRO A 29 14.60 -28.03 -15.49
N VAL A 30 15.85 -27.87 -15.09
CA VAL A 30 16.81 -26.97 -15.71
C VAL A 30 17.13 -27.43 -17.14
N ASP A 31 16.77 -26.63 -18.11
CA ASP A 31 17.16 -26.82 -19.52
C ASP A 31 18.59 -26.32 -19.74
N LYS A 32 19.54 -27.24 -19.82
CA LYS A 32 20.96 -26.94 -19.98
C LYS A 32 21.32 -26.36 -21.36
N THR A 33 20.41 -26.37 -22.31
CA THR A 33 20.61 -25.77 -23.64
C THR A 33 20.33 -24.27 -23.64
N LYS A 34 19.66 -23.75 -22.60
CA LYS A 34 19.30 -22.36 -22.42
C LYS A 34 20.17 -21.64 -21.41
N ALA A 35 20.39 -20.36 -21.59
CA ALA A 35 20.93 -19.49 -20.55
C ALA A 35 19.98 -19.47 -19.34
N GLN A 36 20.49 -19.34 -18.13
CA GLN A 36 19.70 -19.43 -16.89
C GLN A 36 19.61 -18.07 -16.21
N LEU A 37 18.45 -17.77 -15.62
CA LEU A 37 18.25 -16.63 -14.73
C LEU A 37 17.42 -17.08 -13.53
N THR A 38 17.83 -16.71 -12.32
CA THR A 38 17.17 -17.14 -11.08
C THR A 38 16.67 -15.94 -10.28
N ILE A 39 15.40 -15.97 -9.86
CA ILE A 39 14.74 -14.86 -9.19
C ILE A 39 14.10 -15.34 -7.90
N SER A 40 14.25 -14.56 -6.84
CA SER A 40 13.48 -14.72 -5.60
C SER A 40 12.45 -13.59 -5.50
N THR A 41 11.19 -13.95 -5.22
CA THR A 41 10.14 -12.98 -4.90
C THR A 41 9.55 -13.25 -3.54
N TYR A 42 9.12 -12.19 -2.85
CA TYR A 42 8.41 -12.30 -1.58
C TYR A 42 6.96 -12.69 -1.80
N GLU A 43 6.47 -13.64 -1.02
CA GLU A 43 5.12 -14.17 -1.21
C GLU A 43 4.02 -13.18 -0.79
N GLY A 44 4.24 -12.39 0.27
CA GLY A 44 3.23 -11.60 1.00
C GLY A 44 2.26 -10.80 0.14
N GLY A 45 1.07 -11.31 -0.10
CA GLY A 45 -0.01 -10.68 -0.84
C GLY A 45 0.20 -10.56 -2.35
N VAL A 46 1.44 -10.47 -2.82
CA VAL A 46 1.76 -10.23 -4.25
C VAL A 46 1.77 -11.54 -5.07
N GLY A 47 2.21 -12.65 -4.45
CA GLY A 47 2.39 -13.91 -5.16
C GLY A 47 3.55 -13.87 -6.19
N LYS A 48 3.62 -14.89 -7.05
CA LYS A 48 4.66 -15.00 -8.09
C LYS A 48 4.12 -14.99 -9.53
N LYS A 49 2.81 -15.15 -9.72
CA LYS A 49 2.20 -15.39 -11.03
C LYS A 49 2.45 -14.23 -12.00
N TRP A 50 2.42 -12.97 -11.52
CA TRP A 50 2.76 -11.81 -12.32
C TRP A 50 4.17 -11.90 -12.92
N LEU A 51 5.13 -12.43 -12.14
CA LEU A 51 6.52 -12.58 -12.56
C LEU A 51 6.70 -13.80 -13.48
N GLU A 52 5.97 -14.90 -13.24
CA GLU A 52 5.94 -16.07 -14.14
C GLU A 52 5.36 -15.70 -15.51
N ASN A 53 4.30 -14.89 -15.56
CA ASN A 53 3.75 -14.38 -16.80
C ASN A 53 4.76 -13.51 -17.56
N ALA A 54 5.42 -12.60 -16.88
CA ALA A 54 6.46 -11.75 -17.46
C ALA A 54 7.66 -12.60 -17.96
N ALA A 55 8.10 -13.59 -17.18
CA ALA A 55 9.18 -14.50 -17.55
C ALA A 55 8.86 -15.26 -18.84
N ARG A 56 7.67 -15.84 -18.94
CA ARG A 56 7.24 -16.56 -20.14
C ARG A 56 7.23 -15.66 -21.39
N LEU A 57 6.77 -14.41 -21.27
CA LEU A 57 6.79 -13.46 -22.38
C LEU A 57 8.23 -13.12 -22.81
N PHE A 58 9.10 -12.89 -21.83
CA PHE A 58 10.50 -12.58 -22.09
C PHE A 58 11.27 -13.77 -22.69
N GLU A 59 11.02 -14.99 -22.20
CA GLU A 59 11.60 -16.21 -22.74
C GLU A 59 11.20 -16.44 -24.20
N GLU A 60 9.92 -16.27 -24.53
CA GLU A 60 9.42 -16.41 -25.90
C GLU A 60 10.01 -15.34 -26.83
N ALA A 61 10.07 -14.08 -26.39
CA ALA A 61 10.68 -13.01 -27.17
C ALA A 61 12.17 -13.22 -27.45
N ASN A 62 12.86 -13.96 -26.58
CA ASN A 62 14.31 -14.17 -26.62
C ASN A 62 14.71 -15.63 -26.94
N LYS A 63 13.79 -16.46 -27.42
CA LYS A 63 14.00 -17.91 -27.59
C LYS A 63 15.13 -18.28 -28.56
N ASP A 64 15.42 -17.42 -29.55
CA ASP A 64 16.42 -17.65 -30.58
C ASP A 64 17.77 -16.90 -30.31
N ARG A 65 17.85 -16.19 -29.15
CA ARG A 65 19.04 -15.43 -28.76
C ARG A 65 20.18 -16.36 -28.35
N THR A 66 21.37 -16.10 -28.83
CA THR A 66 22.59 -16.89 -28.56
C THR A 66 23.66 -16.12 -27.78
N ASP A 67 23.41 -14.87 -27.47
CA ASP A 67 24.35 -13.92 -26.88
C ASP A 67 24.25 -13.74 -25.38
N TYR A 68 23.37 -14.51 -24.72
CA TYR A 68 23.26 -14.55 -23.25
C TYR A 68 24.34 -15.41 -22.61
N GLN A 69 24.66 -16.53 -23.23
CA GLN A 69 25.69 -17.45 -22.75
C GLN A 69 26.25 -18.28 -23.92
N GLU A 70 27.56 -18.37 -24.01
CA GLU A 70 28.23 -19.15 -25.06
C GLU A 70 27.73 -20.61 -25.11
N GLY A 71 27.41 -21.07 -26.32
CA GLY A 71 26.92 -22.44 -26.56
C GLY A 71 25.50 -22.71 -26.12
N ARG A 72 24.70 -21.67 -25.78
CA ARG A 72 23.29 -21.79 -25.41
C ARG A 72 22.40 -20.92 -26.29
N THR A 73 21.15 -21.34 -26.45
CA THR A 73 20.14 -20.63 -27.26
C THR A 73 18.90 -20.39 -26.40
N GLY A 74 18.44 -19.14 -26.37
CA GLY A 74 17.33 -18.72 -25.54
C GLY A 74 17.69 -18.59 -24.06
N ILE A 75 16.69 -18.35 -23.25
CA ILE A 75 16.79 -18.17 -21.78
C ILE A 75 15.72 -18.99 -21.07
N GLN A 76 16.00 -19.44 -19.86
CA GLN A 76 15.05 -20.03 -18.91
C GLN A 76 15.14 -19.27 -17.59
N ILE A 77 13.99 -18.86 -17.06
CA ILE A 77 13.87 -18.04 -15.85
C ILE A 77 13.21 -18.88 -14.74
N HIS A 78 13.90 -19.08 -13.65
CA HIS A 78 13.41 -19.80 -12.48
C HIS A 78 12.99 -18.83 -11.39
N ILE A 79 11.74 -18.92 -10.95
CA ILE A 79 11.16 -18.07 -9.93
C ILE A 79 10.86 -18.88 -8.68
N GLN A 80 11.35 -18.41 -7.55
CA GLN A 80 11.10 -19.02 -6.25
C GLN A 80 10.51 -18.01 -5.28
N MET A 81 9.44 -18.39 -4.58
CA MET A 81 8.96 -17.64 -3.44
C MET A 81 9.78 -17.97 -2.20
N ASP A 82 10.31 -16.96 -1.52
CA ASP A 82 11.14 -17.15 -0.34
C ASP A 82 10.85 -16.05 0.70
N ARG A 83 10.16 -16.42 1.78
CA ARG A 83 9.90 -15.53 2.92
C ARG A 83 11.13 -15.32 3.81
N SER A 84 12.12 -16.19 3.72
CA SER A 84 13.33 -16.08 4.56
C SER A 84 14.25 -14.94 4.13
N VAL A 85 14.09 -14.43 2.92
CA VAL A 85 14.92 -13.36 2.34
C VAL A 85 14.17 -12.03 2.42
N SER A 86 13.97 -11.53 3.64
CA SER A 86 13.37 -10.22 3.90
C SER A 86 13.99 -9.55 5.13
N GLY A 87 13.86 -8.23 5.24
CA GLY A 87 14.28 -7.48 6.42
C GLY A 87 15.75 -7.69 6.81
N MET A 88 15.99 -7.90 8.09
CA MET A 88 17.34 -8.09 8.65
C MET A 88 18.06 -9.33 8.09
N ASN A 89 17.32 -10.33 7.61
CA ASN A 89 17.92 -11.52 7.02
C ASN A 89 18.68 -11.20 5.72
N LEU A 90 18.24 -10.19 4.96
CA LEU A 90 18.94 -9.74 3.75
C LEU A 90 20.37 -9.27 4.04
N GLU A 91 20.60 -8.65 5.19
CA GLU A 91 21.93 -8.15 5.56
C GLU A 91 22.95 -9.27 5.80
N THR A 92 22.48 -10.39 6.34
CA THR A 92 23.33 -11.53 6.72
C THR A 92 23.26 -12.67 5.72
N ALA A 93 22.15 -12.80 4.97
CA ALA A 93 21.94 -13.88 4.01
C ALA A 93 23.01 -13.90 2.91
N ASP A 94 23.40 -15.09 2.49
CA ASP A 94 24.13 -15.30 1.25
C ASP A 94 23.14 -15.29 0.09
N LEU A 95 23.09 -14.18 -0.66
CA LEU A 95 22.19 -14.01 -1.79
C LEU A 95 22.61 -14.94 -2.93
N LYS A 96 21.80 -15.96 -3.22
CA LYS A 96 22.10 -17.02 -4.19
C LYS A 96 21.40 -16.85 -5.54
N ARG A 97 20.38 -15.97 -5.61
CA ARG A 97 19.64 -15.69 -6.83
C ARG A 97 20.21 -14.47 -7.53
N ASP A 98 19.95 -14.36 -8.81
CA ASP A 98 20.41 -13.24 -9.64
C ASP A 98 19.62 -11.95 -9.33
N MET A 99 18.32 -12.07 -9.07
CA MET A 99 17.43 -10.95 -8.81
C MET A 99 16.52 -11.23 -7.60
N TYR A 100 16.07 -10.15 -6.96
CA TYR A 100 15.20 -10.20 -5.79
C TYR A 100 14.12 -9.13 -5.89
N PHE A 101 12.88 -9.52 -5.56
CA PHE A 101 11.75 -8.63 -5.28
C PHE A 101 11.28 -8.93 -3.86
N THR A 102 11.53 -8.03 -2.89
CA THR A 102 11.35 -8.35 -1.48
C THR A 102 11.01 -7.13 -0.62
N GLU A 103 10.58 -7.40 0.60
CA GLU A 103 10.10 -6.41 1.56
C GLU A 103 11.10 -6.11 2.68
N ASN A 104 10.81 -5.03 3.41
CA ASN A 104 11.56 -4.59 4.59
C ASN A 104 13.06 -4.39 4.31
N VAL A 105 13.36 -3.89 3.12
CA VAL A 105 14.74 -3.69 2.64
C VAL A 105 15.36 -2.47 3.32
N ASP A 106 16.48 -2.67 4.01
CA ASP A 106 17.35 -1.57 4.41
C ASP A 106 18.33 -1.25 3.26
N TYR A 107 17.88 -0.37 2.37
CA TYR A 107 18.58 -0.02 1.15
C TYR A 107 20.04 0.41 1.39
N TYR A 108 20.27 1.29 2.39
CA TYR A 108 21.60 1.80 2.68
C TYR A 108 22.56 0.73 3.23
N LYS A 109 22.09 -0.11 4.14
CA LYS A 109 22.92 -1.21 4.66
C LYS A 109 23.28 -2.22 3.59
N LEU A 110 22.35 -2.57 2.70
CA LEU A 110 22.63 -3.50 1.61
C LEU A 110 23.62 -2.92 0.60
N THR A 111 23.53 -1.64 0.28
CA THR A 111 24.50 -0.98 -0.60
C THR A 111 25.88 -0.86 0.06
N GLN A 112 25.95 -0.50 1.36
CA GLN A 112 27.22 -0.47 2.11
C GLN A 112 27.92 -1.84 2.13
N LYS A 113 27.15 -2.95 2.21
CA LYS A 113 27.65 -4.32 2.16
C LYS A 113 27.91 -4.80 0.72
N SER A 114 27.78 -3.93 -0.28
CA SER A 114 27.97 -4.24 -1.70
C SER A 114 27.16 -5.46 -2.18
N LYS A 115 25.93 -5.62 -1.66
CA LYS A 115 25.05 -6.74 -2.05
C LYS A 115 24.23 -6.43 -3.30
N LEU A 116 23.97 -5.16 -3.56
CA LEU A 116 23.18 -4.68 -4.69
C LEU A 116 24.09 -4.29 -5.85
N LEU A 117 23.72 -4.67 -7.06
CA LEU A 117 24.38 -4.22 -8.29
C LEU A 117 24.06 -2.73 -8.53
N ASP A 118 25.03 -1.96 -9.00
CA ASP A 118 24.78 -0.64 -9.57
C ASP A 118 23.96 -0.81 -10.87
N ILE A 119 22.76 -0.26 -10.88
CA ILE A 119 21.82 -0.33 -12.01
C ILE A 119 21.51 1.05 -12.58
N THR A 120 22.37 2.02 -12.33
CA THR A 120 22.20 3.41 -12.78
C THR A 120 22.03 3.49 -14.29
N ASP A 121 22.80 2.71 -15.04
CA ASP A 121 22.68 2.60 -16.49
C ASP A 121 21.27 2.17 -16.92
N ILE A 122 20.72 1.12 -16.30
CA ILE A 122 19.37 0.61 -16.61
C ILE A 122 18.29 1.68 -16.32
N LEU A 123 18.44 2.42 -15.23
CA LEU A 123 17.45 3.42 -14.82
C LEU A 123 17.46 4.66 -15.70
N THR A 124 18.65 5.08 -16.18
CA THR A 124 18.84 6.37 -16.87
C THR A 124 18.81 6.26 -18.38
N GLU A 125 19.02 5.07 -18.95
CA GLU A 125 18.92 4.83 -20.37
C GLU A 125 17.48 4.86 -20.86
N GLU A 126 17.27 5.41 -22.07
CA GLU A 126 15.99 5.31 -22.76
C GLU A 126 15.67 3.85 -23.08
N ASN A 127 14.41 3.45 -22.90
CA ASN A 127 13.93 2.13 -23.24
C ASN A 127 13.10 2.19 -24.53
N GLU A 128 13.67 1.74 -25.64
CA GLU A 128 12.98 1.71 -26.93
C GLU A 128 11.70 0.86 -26.90
N GLU A 129 11.69 -0.23 -26.13
CA GLU A 129 10.52 -1.11 -25.94
C GLU A 129 9.40 -0.41 -25.15
N ASP A 130 9.71 0.69 -24.47
CA ASP A 130 8.78 1.50 -23.66
C ASP A 130 8.59 2.91 -24.25
N GLY A 131 8.78 3.05 -25.56
CA GLY A 131 8.62 4.33 -26.27
C GLY A 131 9.63 5.41 -25.86
N GLY A 132 10.82 5.01 -25.44
CA GLY A 132 11.90 5.91 -25.02
C GLY A 132 11.82 6.37 -23.57
N LYS A 133 10.88 5.88 -22.77
CA LYS A 133 10.74 6.23 -21.35
C LYS A 133 11.91 5.66 -20.55
N ARG A 134 12.37 6.41 -19.55
CA ARG A 134 13.40 5.96 -18.61
C ARG A 134 12.74 5.49 -17.31
N ILE A 135 13.27 4.44 -16.69
CA ILE A 135 12.74 3.94 -15.42
C ILE A 135 12.86 5.01 -14.31
N ILE A 136 13.93 5.78 -14.32
CA ILE A 136 14.19 6.82 -13.31
C ILE A 136 13.08 7.88 -13.27
N ASP A 137 12.46 8.21 -14.39
CA ASP A 137 11.38 9.22 -14.48
C ASP A 137 10.05 8.72 -13.89
N LYS A 138 9.93 7.41 -13.68
CA LYS A 138 8.77 6.77 -13.05
C LYS A 138 8.86 6.70 -11.52
N ILE A 139 10.00 7.03 -10.92
CA ILE A 139 10.20 6.99 -9.46
C ILE A 139 9.76 8.34 -8.87
N ASP A 140 9.17 8.31 -7.67
CA ASP A 140 8.85 9.53 -6.91
C ASP A 140 10.13 10.29 -6.55
N ASP A 141 10.09 11.62 -6.64
CA ASP A 141 11.28 12.48 -6.50
C ASP A 141 11.91 12.41 -5.10
N ASN A 142 11.10 12.30 -4.04
CA ASN A 142 11.61 12.17 -2.67
C ASN A 142 12.27 10.81 -2.44
N LEU A 143 11.66 9.76 -2.99
CA LEU A 143 12.20 8.41 -2.95
C LEU A 143 13.47 8.31 -3.79
N LEU A 144 13.48 8.92 -4.97
CA LEU A 144 14.66 9.00 -5.84
C LEU A 144 15.82 9.73 -5.14
N ALA A 145 15.53 10.87 -4.51
CA ALA A 145 16.52 11.61 -3.72
C ALA A 145 17.09 10.79 -2.57
N PHE A 146 16.23 10.03 -1.88
CA PHE A 146 16.65 9.09 -0.83
C PHE A 146 17.53 7.97 -1.38
N MET A 147 17.20 7.40 -2.54
CA MET A 147 17.92 6.26 -3.13
C MET A 147 19.25 6.67 -3.79
N ASN A 148 19.45 7.95 -4.05
CA ASN A 148 20.70 8.45 -4.66
C ASN A 148 21.89 8.22 -3.72
N ARG A 149 22.91 7.52 -4.24
CA ARG A 149 24.19 7.31 -3.55
C ARG A 149 25.35 7.73 -4.45
N ASN A 150 25.77 9.00 -4.35
CA ASN A 150 26.81 9.56 -5.20
C ASN A 150 26.50 9.36 -6.70
N ASP A 151 25.30 9.78 -7.10
CA ASP A 151 24.74 9.65 -8.44
C ASP A 151 24.62 8.20 -8.96
N ARG A 152 24.46 7.26 -8.03
CA ARG A 152 24.24 5.84 -8.34
C ARG A 152 22.98 5.32 -7.66
N TYR A 153 22.34 4.37 -8.33
CA TYR A 153 21.11 3.71 -7.91
C TYR A 153 21.25 2.20 -7.95
N TYR A 154 20.66 1.49 -7.00
CA TYR A 154 20.90 0.06 -6.81
C TYR A 154 19.63 -0.77 -6.71
N ALA A 155 18.47 -0.16 -6.77
CA ALA A 155 17.18 -0.83 -6.68
C ALA A 155 16.08 0.00 -7.35
N VAL A 156 14.88 -0.59 -7.52
CA VAL A 156 13.66 0.08 -7.97
C VAL A 156 12.54 -0.23 -6.98
N PRO A 157 11.62 0.70 -6.66
CA PRO A 157 10.46 0.43 -5.83
C PRO A 157 9.63 -0.74 -6.38
N PHE A 158 9.15 -1.63 -5.50
CA PHE A 158 8.44 -2.82 -5.97
C PHE A 158 6.94 -2.57 -6.10
N TYR A 159 6.22 -2.32 -5.02
CA TYR A 159 4.78 -2.04 -5.05
C TYR A 159 4.42 -0.96 -4.03
N ASP A 160 3.26 -0.31 -4.22
CA ASP A 160 2.73 0.65 -3.26
C ASP A 160 2.19 -0.08 -2.02
N CYS A 161 2.26 0.60 -0.88
CA CYS A 161 1.85 0.08 0.41
C CYS A 161 1.01 1.13 1.14
N ILE A 162 -0.29 1.17 0.80
CA ILE A 162 -1.28 2.09 1.37
C ILE A 162 -2.21 1.29 2.27
N TYR A 163 -2.51 1.82 3.43
CA TYR A 163 -3.41 1.23 4.41
C TYR A 163 -4.64 2.09 4.61
N GLY A 164 -5.78 1.46 4.82
CA GLY A 164 -7.05 2.14 5.07
C GLY A 164 -8.18 1.20 5.43
N LEU A 165 -9.39 1.62 5.14
CA LEU A 165 -10.59 0.80 5.20
C LEU A 165 -10.94 0.30 3.81
N ILE A 166 -11.13 -0.99 3.71
CA ILE A 166 -11.72 -1.62 2.53
C ILE A 166 -13.22 -1.75 2.81
N TYR A 167 -14.08 -1.48 1.85
CA TYR A 167 -15.53 -1.60 2.05
C TYR A 167 -16.20 -2.46 0.98
N ASP A 168 -17.32 -3.09 1.35
CA ASP A 168 -18.13 -3.93 0.46
C ASP A 168 -19.14 -3.05 -0.29
N LYS A 169 -18.85 -2.75 -1.56
CA LYS A 169 -19.69 -1.90 -2.43
C LYS A 169 -21.10 -2.46 -2.62
N ASP A 170 -21.25 -3.80 -2.65
CA ASP A 170 -22.56 -4.43 -2.77
C ASP A 170 -23.40 -4.19 -1.52
N LEU A 171 -22.82 -4.36 -0.31
CA LEU A 171 -23.53 -4.03 0.94
C LEU A 171 -23.89 -2.54 1.02
N PHE A 172 -22.99 -1.66 0.56
CA PHE A 172 -23.27 -0.22 0.54
C PHE A 172 -24.47 0.08 -0.36
N LYS A 173 -24.50 -0.49 -1.56
CA LYS A 173 -25.59 -0.29 -2.51
C LYS A 173 -26.91 -0.89 -2.01
N GLU A 174 -26.89 -2.12 -1.53
CA GLU A 174 -28.09 -2.85 -1.10
C GLU A 174 -28.78 -2.22 0.10
N ASN A 175 -28.02 -1.58 1.00
CA ASN A 175 -28.55 -1.00 2.24
C ASN A 175 -28.65 0.53 2.20
N GLY A 176 -28.33 1.19 1.06
CA GLY A 176 -28.33 2.64 0.97
C GLY A 176 -27.29 3.28 1.89
N PHE A 177 -26.07 2.74 1.93
CA PHE A 177 -24.97 3.27 2.74
C PHE A 177 -24.14 4.34 2.02
N TYR A 178 -24.41 4.57 0.73
CA TYR A 178 -23.94 5.77 0.06
C TYR A 178 -24.76 6.98 0.51
N LEU A 179 -24.13 8.15 0.53
CA LEU A 179 -24.72 9.37 1.09
C LEU A 179 -24.80 10.47 0.02
N THR A 180 -25.81 11.33 0.17
CA THR A 180 -25.89 12.63 -0.53
C THR A 180 -24.91 13.63 0.11
N ASP A 181 -24.77 14.81 -0.49
CA ASP A 181 -23.96 15.89 0.08
C ASP A 181 -24.39 16.29 1.50
N ASP A 182 -25.69 16.23 1.79
CA ASP A 182 -26.24 16.56 3.11
C ASP A 182 -26.14 15.41 4.10
N GLY A 183 -25.58 14.26 3.70
CA GLY A 183 -25.38 13.07 4.56
C GLY A 183 -26.62 12.18 4.70
N GLU A 184 -27.64 12.38 3.88
CA GLU A 184 -28.80 11.50 3.78
C GLU A 184 -28.45 10.25 2.94
N GLN A 185 -29.23 9.18 3.07
CA GLN A 185 -29.02 7.96 2.27
C GLN A 185 -29.27 8.21 0.79
N ALA A 186 -28.36 7.75 -0.07
CA ALA A 186 -28.48 7.76 -1.51
C ALA A 186 -28.57 6.32 -2.06
N PHE A 187 -29.59 6.04 -2.84
CA PHE A 187 -29.82 4.72 -3.43
C PHE A 187 -29.46 4.67 -4.92
N ASP A 188 -29.51 5.79 -5.59
CA ASP A 188 -29.14 5.93 -6.99
C ASP A 188 -27.83 6.69 -7.12
N LYS A 189 -27.00 6.31 -8.07
CA LYS A 189 -25.70 6.94 -8.29
C LYS A 189 -25.79 8.44 -8.60
N ASP A 190 -26.89 8.85 -9.22
CA ASP A 190 -27.13 10.27 -9.57
C ASP A 190 -27.38 11.16 -8.33
N ASP A 191 -27.69 10.52 -7.17
CA ASP A 191 -27.90 11.21 -5.89
C ASP A 191 -26.66 11.21 -5.00
N TYR A 192 -25.56 10.57 -5.43
CA TYR A 192 -24.35 10.49 -4.63
C TYR A 192 -23.73 11.88 -4.42
N GLY A 193 -23.39 12.17 -3.18
CA GLY A 193 -22.63 13.37 -2.83
C GLY A 193 -21.19 13.30 -3.35
N THR A 194 -20.54 14.44 -3.39
CA THR A 194 -19.21 14.64 -3.97
C THR A 194 -18.05 14.05 -3.12
N GLY A 195 -18.34 13.24 -2.13
CA GLY A 195 -17.33 12.61 -1.28
C GLY A 195 -16.44 13.57 -0.48
N PRO A 196 -15.42 13.05 0.21
CA PRO A 196 -14.49 13.84 1.02
C PRO A 196 -13.63 14.83 0.25
N ASN A 197 -13.35 14.59 -1.05
CA ASN A 197 -12.57 15.52 -1.86
C ASN A 197 -13.41 16.71 -2.40
N GLY A 198 -14.74 16.60 -2.39
CA GLY A 198 -15.66 17.63 -2.83
C GLY A 198 -15.80 17.74 -4.36
N VAL A 199 -15.32 16.76 -5.12
CA VAL A 199 -15.34 16.75 -6.60
C VAL A 199 -16.29 15.67 -7.09
N ALA A 200 -17.32 16.07 -7.85
CA ALA A 200 -18.30 15.14 -8.38
C ALA A 200 -17.77 14.32 -9.56
N GLY A 201 -18.17 13.07 -9.63
CA GLY A 201 -17.91 12.17 -10.76
C GLY A 201 -16.63 11.36 -10.63
N ASP A 202 -16.08 11.23 -9.43
CA ASP A 202 -14.85 10.49 -9.21
C ASP A 202 -15.01 9.30 -8.24
N TRP A 203 -13.88 8.78 -7.74
CA TRP A 203 -13.78 7.51 -7.04
C TRP A 203 -14.37 7.52 -5.61
N ASP A 204 -14.56 8.69 -4.99
CA ASP A 204 -15.06 8.83 -3.63
C ASP A 204 -16.51 9.35 -3.52
N ASP A 205 -17.20 9.50 -4.65
CA ASP A 205 -18.61 9.89 -4.68
C ASP A 205 -19.48 8.99 -3.81
N GLY A 206 -20.35 9.63 -3.04
CA GLY A 206 -21.28 8.97 -2.13
C GLY A 206 -20.66 8.46 -0.84
N LEU A 207 -19.35 8.58 -0.65
CA LEU A 207 -18.70 8.24 0.62
C LEU A 207 -18.86 9.37 1.64
N PRO A 208 -18.84 9.06 2.97
CA PRO A 208 -19.05 10.07 4.01
C PRO A 208 -17.95 11.14 3.97
N LYS A 209 -18.35 12.40 3.82
CA LYS A 209 -17.46 13.54 3.73
C LYS A 209 -16.70 13.81 5.02
N THR A 210 -17.41 13.70 6.15
CA THR A 210 -16.89 14.13 7.46
C THR A 210 -16.93 13.03 8.50
N TYR A 211 -16.19 13.21 9.60
CA TYR A 211 -16.25 12.34 10.77
C TYR A 211 -17.67 12.22 11.33
N ALA A 212 -18.46 13.28 11.25
CA ALA A 212 -19.85 13.27 11.70
C ALA A 212 -20.72 12.38 10.80
N GLN A 213 -20.63 12.54 9.47
CA GLN A 213 -21.33 11.67 8.53
C GLN A 213 -20.89 10.21 8.65
N PHE A 214 -19.58 9.95 8.83
CA PHE A 214 -19.07 8.60 9.03
C PHE A 214 -19.64 7.95 10.32
N ALA A 215 -19.75 8.72 11.42
CA ALA A 215 -20.36 8.22 12.64
C ALA A 215 -21.85 7.88 12.46
N SER A 216 -22.60 8.72 11.74
CA SER A 216 -24.01 8.46 11.39
C SER A 216 -24.15 7.23 10.50
N LEU A 217 -23.26 7.06 9.53
CA LEU A 217 -23.21 5.88 8.68
C LEU A 217 -23.00 4.60 9.49
N MET A 218 -22.10 4.62 10.49
CA MET A 218 -21.88 3.45 11.35
C MET A 218 -23.11 3.12 12.23
N ASP A 219 -23.86 4.13 12.68
CA ASP A 219 -25.13 3.91 13.37
C ASP A 219 -26.16 3.26 12.42
N LEU A 220 -26.30 3.78 11.21
CA LEU A 220 -27.18 3.23 10.19
C LEU A 220 -26.83 1.76 9.84
N MET A 221 -25.54 1.42 9.73
CA MET A 221 -25.11 0.02 9.53
C MET A 221 -25.57 -0.88 10.66
N VAL A 222 -25.42 -0.46 11.92
CA VAL A 222 -25.88 -1.24 13.09
C VAL A 222 -27.39 -1.42 13.09
N GLU A 223 -28.17 -0.40 12.75
CA GLU A 223 -29.63 -0.44 12.61
C GLU A 223 -30.05 -1.47 11.54
N ASN A 224 -29.32 -1.54 10.44
CA ASN A 224 -29.53 -2.53 9.37
C ASN A 224 -28.91 -3.91 9.67
N GLN A 225 -28.50 -4.20 10.92
CA GLN A 225 -27.91 -5.47 11.33
C GLN A 225 -26.58 -5.79 10.63
N VAL A 226 -25.88 -4.79 10.14
CA VAL A 226 -24.53 -4.89 9.55
C VAL A 226 -23.51 -4.43 10.61
N ILE A 227 -22.40 -5.15 10.74
CA ILE A 227 -21.29 -4.73 11.60
C ILE A 227 -20.44 -3.73 10.80
N PRO A 228 -20.23 -2.50 11.28
CA PRO A 228 -19.48 -1.50 10.56
C PRO A 228 -18.09 -1.96 10.13
N PHE A 229 -17.26 -2.49 11.04
CA PHE A 229 -15.93 -2.93 10.61
C PHE A 229 -15.36 -4.11 11.40
N THR A 230 -14.34 -4.74 10.80
CA THR A 230 -13.47 -5.72 11.45
C THR A 230 -12.00 -5.37 11.26
N TYR A 231 -11.15 -6.00 12.05
CA TYR A 231 -9.70 -5.82 12.01
C TYR A 231 -8.99 -7.04 12.63
N SER A 232 -7.71 -7.20 12.32
CA SER A 232 -6.86 -8.20 12.98
C SER A 232 -6.42 -7.72 14.35
N LYS A 233 -6.86 -8.37 15.42
CA LYS A 233 -6.44 -8.03 16.79
C LYS A 233 -4.96 -8.33 17.05
N GLY A 234 -4.45 -9.44 16.52
CA GLY A 234 -3.05 -9.87 16.72
C GLY A 234 -2.05 -9.02 15.94
N ASN A 235 -2.47 -8.48 14.80
CA ASN A 235 -1.64 -7.67 13.90
C ASN A 235 -2.08 -6.19 13.87
N SER A 236 -2.79 -5.70 14.90
CA SER A 236 -3.37 -4.35 14.89
C SER A 236 -2.35 -3.25 14.67
N LYS A 237 -1.13 -3.36 15.24
CA LYS A 237 -0.06 -2.39 15.00
C LYS A 237 0.34 -2.28 13.53
N GLU A 238 0.23 -3.38 12.80
CA GLU A 238 0.59 -3.44 11.39
C GLU A 238 -0.52 -2.90 10.48
N TYR A 239 -1.78 -3.02 10.88
CA TYR A 239 -2.91 -2.65 10.02
C TYR A 239 -3.63 -1.39 10.51
N THR A 240 -4.22 -1.40 11.70
CA THR A 240 -5.01 -0.27 12.19
C THR A 240 -4.16 0.97 12.49
N THR A 241 -2.97 0.81 13.11
CA THR A 241 -2.07 1.94 13.35
C THR A 241 -1.57 2.54 12.03
N ARG A 242 -1.24 1.70 11.04
CA ARG A 242 -0.79 2.19 9.73
C ARG A 242 -1.92 2.86 8.95
N ALA A 243 -3.15 2.37 9.06
CA ALA A 243 -4.30 3.05 8.49
C ALA A 243 -4.50 4.45 9.10
N LEU A 244 -4.36 4.59 10.43
CA LEU A 244 -4.44 5.91 11.09
C LEU A 244 -3.34 6.89 10.65
N VAL A 245 -2.22 6.41 10.11
CA VAL A 245 -1.22 7.28 9.47
C VAL A 245 -1.80 7.98 8.24
N SER A 246 -2.67 7.32 7.46
CA SER A 246 -3.35 7.97 6.34
C SER A 246 -4.30 9.09 6.82
N TYR A 247 -4.99 8.91 7.94
CA TYR A 247 -5.84 9.97 8.53
C TYR A 247 -5.01 11.17 9.01
N TRP A 248 -3.83 10.92 9.57
CA TRP A 248 -2.88 11.98 9.91
C TRP A 248 -2.41 12.73 8.67
N SER A 249 -1.95 12.02 7.63
CA SER A 249 -1.43 12.65 6.43
C SER A 249 -2.50 13.40 5.65
N ASP A 250 -3.73 12.91 5.67
CA ASP A 250 -4.85 13.59 5.02
C ASP A 250 -5.16 14.94 5.65
N TYR A 251 -5.17 15.01 7.01
CA TYR A 251 -5.36 16.28 7.71
C TYR A 251 -4.21 17.26 7.48
N GLU A 252 -2.97 16.79 7.53
CA GLU A 252 -1.78 17.65 7.34
C GLU A 252 -1.61 18.11 5.89
N GLY A 253 -2.08 17.34 4.92
CA GLY A 253 -1.80 17.54 3.51
C GLY A 253 -0.39 17.09 3.11
N TYR A 254 -0.09 17.18 1.82
CA TYR A 254 1.16 16.67 1.26
C TYR A 254 2.40 17.36 1.86
N GLU A 255 2.41 18.69 1.88
CA GLU A 255 3.58 19.50 2.26
C GLU A 255 3.94 19.31 3.76
N ASP A 256 2.96 19.42 4.66
CA ASP A 256 3.18 19.27 6.10
C ASP A 256 3.49 17.82 6.48
N THR A 257 2.96 16.85 5.75
CA THR A 257 3.35 15.44 5.90
C THR A 257 4.82 15.24 5.50
N GLN A 258 5.26 15.82 4.37
CA GLN A 258 6.64 15.69 3.88
C GLN A 258 7.66 16.37 4.80
N LEU A 259 7.27 17.37 5.57
CA LEU A 259 8.16 18.01 6.58
C LEU A 259 8.70 17.00 7.60
N ASN A 260 7.99 15.94 7.90
CA ASN A 260 8.43 14.89 8.84
C ASN A 260 9.65 14.09 8.34
N PHE A 261 10.05 14.30 7.11
CA PHE A 261 11.18 13.63 6.46
C PHE A 261 12.22 14.63 5.97
N SER A 262 11.78 15.80 5.53
CA SER A 262 12.68 16.88 5.07
C SER A 262 13.24 17.73 6.21
N PHE A 263 12.48 17.93 7.29
CA PHE A 263 12.83 18.82 8.41
C PHE A 263 13.27 20.22 7.95
N ASN A 264 12.62 20.76 6.92
CA ASN A 264 12.96 22.05 6.34
C ASN A 264 11.74 22.70 5.70
N GLY A 265 11.10 23.63 6.39
CA GLY A 265 9.91 24.34 5.91
C GLY A 265 9.07 24.91 7.03
N THR A 266 7.81 25.23 6.75
CA THR A 266 6.83 25.72 7.72
C THR A 266 5.75 24.67 7.93
N ALA A 267 5.56 24.23 9.17
CA ALA A 267 4.41 23.42 9.56
C ALA A 267 3.24 24.36 9.90
N HIS A 268 2.08 24.12 9.32
CA HIS A 268 0.91 24.99 9.45
C HIS A 268 -0.01 24.59 10.61
N HIS A 269 0.05 23.34 11.05
CA HIS A 269 -0.94 22.75 11.97
C HIS A 269 -0.31 22.29 13.31
N ILE A 270 0.58 23.09 13.91
CA ILE A 270 1.18 22.76 15.22
C ILE A 270 0.20 23.09 16.35
N VAL A 271 -0.17 22.12 17.15
CA VAL A 271 -1.10 22.26 18.28
C VAL A 271 -0.49 23.08 19.40
N THR A 272 -1.21 24.12 19.82
CA THR A 272 -0.89 24.93 21.00
C THR A 272 -1.73 24.55 22.22
N SER A 273 -2.98 24.12 22.00
CA SER A 273 -3.86 23.62 23.03
C SER A 273 -5.01 22.79 22.42
N ILE A 274 -5.64 21.92 23.23
CA ILE A 274 -6.80 21.15 22.84
C ILE A 274 -7.93 21.46 23.81
N SER A 275 -9.09 21.86 23.27
CA SER A 275 -10.33 22.11 24.00
C SER A 275 -11.44 21.21 23.48
N GLY A 276 -11.89 20.25 24.31
CA GLY A 276 -12.85 19.24 23.87
C GLY A 276 -12.28 18.38 22.73
N ARG A 277 -12.87 18.47 21.54
CA ARG A 277 -12.45 17.77 20.33
C ARG A 277 -11.81 18.71 19.29
N THR A 278 -11.47 19.93 19.67
CA THR A 278 -10.89 20.92 18.76
C THR A 278 -9.47 21.25 19.17
N ALA A 279 -8.54 21.16 18.24
CA ALA A 279 -7.16 21.60 18.38
C ALA A 279 -7.03 23.09 17.99
N ASN A 280 -6.43 23.90 18.86
CA ASN A 280 -5.96 25.24 18.48
C ASN A 280 -4.57 25.11 17.87
N ILE A 281 -4.37 25.62 16.69
CA ILE A 281 -3.15 25.45 15.90
C ILE A 281 -2.40 26.76 15.67
N THR A 282 -1.14 26.66 15.30
CA THR A 282 -0.28 27.76 14.87
C THR A 282 0.73 27.26 13.86
N GLU A 283 1.26 28.19 13.07
CA GLU A 283 2.39 27.89 12.18
C GLU A 283 3.70 27.85 12.95
N LYS A 284 4.65 27.03 12.48
CA LYS A 284 5.99 26.95 13.04
C LYS A 284 7.02 26.60 11.98
N THR A 285 8.09 27.41 11.90
CA THR A 285 9.25 27.07 11.08
C THR A 285 9.98 25.85 11.66
N ILE A 286 10.12 24.82 10.84
CA ILE A 286 10.78 23.56 11.16
C ILE A 286 12.15 23.53 10.51
N THR A 287 13.12 23.13 11.29
CA THR A 287 14.48 22.84 10.86
C THR A 287 14.93 21.53 11.51
N LYS A 288 16.07 20.98 11.09
CA LYS A 288 16.62 19.78 11.76
C LYS A 288 16.78 19.93 13.27
N ASN A 289 16.95 21.18 13.79
CA ASN A 289 17.21 21.41 15.21
C ASN A 289 15.94 21.36 16.08
N ASN A 290 14.76 21.50 15.49
CA ASN A 290 13.48 21.49 16.20
C ASN A 290 12.46 20.53 15.60
N GLY A 291 12.89 19.53 14.84
CA GLY A 291 12.00 18.56 14.19
C GLY A 291 11.08 17.79 15.16
N TYR A 292 11.44 17.67 16.45
CA TYR A 292 10.57 17.09 17.47
C TYR A 292 9.23 17.83 17.62
N GLU A 293 9.16 19.09 17.21
CA GLU A 293 7.91 19.87 17.25
C GLU A 293 6.84 19.31 16.30
N LEU A 294 7.22 18.60 15.23
CA LEU A 294 6.29 17.95 14.32
C LEU A 294 5.43 16.89 15.01
N ARG A 295 5.86 16.35 16.14
CA ARG A 295 5.01 15.47 16.95
C ARG A 295 3.77 16.17 17.52
N LYS A 296 3.73 17.51 17.46
CA LYS A 296 2.57 18.30 17.84
C LYS A 296 1.61 18.58 16.66
N GLN A 297 1.80 17.98 15.52
CA GLN A 297 0.88 18.16 14.40
C GLN A 297 -0.56 17.75 14.78
N ALA A 298 -1.54 18.56 14.33
CA ALA A 298 -2.93 18.40 14.68
C ALA A 298 -3.54 17.13 14.07
N GLY A 299 -3.06 16.71 12.91
CA GLY A 299 -3.50 15.46 12.26
C GLY A 299 -3.30 14.23 13.15
N VAL A 300 -2.26 14.21 14.02
CA VAL A 300 -2.10 13.15 15.03
C VAL A 300 -3.27 13.12 15.99
N PHE A 301 -3.67 14.29 16.50
CA PHE A 301 -4.81 14.41 17.41
C PHE A 301 -6.11 13.98 16.73
N TYR A 302 -6.36 14.44 15.50
CA TYR A 302 -7.59 14.14 14.78
C TYR A 302 -7.68 12.68 14.33
N ALA A 303 -6.57 12.04 13.93
CA ALA A 303 -6.55 10.60 13.71
C ALA A 303 -6.90 9.78 14.98
N LEU A 304 -6.40 10.23 16.15
CA LEU A 304 -6.74 9.63 17.44
C LEU A 304 -8.18 9.94 17.86
N ASP A 305 -8.68 11.13 17.56
CA ASP A 305 -10.07 11.52 17.82
C ASP A 305 -11.03 10.67 16.99
N PHE A 306 -10.74 10.46 15.70
CA PHE A 306 -11.50 9.55 14.85
C PHE A 306 -11.51 8.13 15.43
N ALA A 307 -10.34 7.59 15.77
CA ALA A 307 -10.24 6.26 16.38
C ALA A 307 -11.06 6.13 17.67
N ARG A 308 -11.02 7.14 18.55
CA ARG A 308 -11.66 7.11 19.86
C ARG A 308 -13.15 7.43 19.83
N ASN A 309 -13.53 8.49 19.13
CA ASN A 309 -14.85 9.09 19.21
C ASN A 309 -15.76 8.78 18.02
N VAL A 310 -15.20 8.17 16.97
CA VAL A 310 -15.96 7.66 15.83
C VAL A 310 -15.89 6.14 15.82
N LEU A 311 -14.74 5.55 15.51
CA LEU A 311 -14.60 4.10 15.29
C LEU A 311 -14.91 3.24 16.54
N THR A 312 -14.44 3.66 17.72
CA THR A 312 -14.59 2.84 18.94
C THR A 312 -15.60 3.35 19.94
N GLN A 313 -16.46 4.31 19.54
CA GLN A 313 -17.45 4.93 20.42
C GLN A 313 -18.43 3.90 20.99
N LYS A 314 -18.99 3.03 20.15
CA LYS A 314 -19.98 2.01 20.53
C LYS A 314 -19.44 0.60 20.30
N ASN A 315 -19.77 -0.33 21.21
CA ASN A 315 -19.29 -1.72 21.10
C ASN A 315 -19.87 -2.50 19.90
N GLY A 316 -20.98 -2.03 19.32
CA GLY A 316 -21.61 -2.62 18.14
C GLY A 316 -20.90 -2.31 16.83
N TYR A 317 -19.97 -1.37 16.82
CA TYR A 317 -19.32 -0.89 15.60
C TYR A 317 -18.25 -1.83 15.06
N TYR A 318 -17.71 -2.74 15.87
CA TYR A 318 -16.56 -3.54 15.48
C TYR A 318 -16.69 -5.03 15.83
N TYR A 319 -16.10 -5.85 14.99
CA TYR A 319 -15.94 -7.28 15.22
C TYR A 319 -14.47 -7.58 15.53
N SER A 320 -14.17 -7.86 16.80
CA SER A 320 -12.80 -7.95 17.35
C SER A 320 -12.33 -9.39 17.65
N LYS A 321 -12.99 -10.40 17.05
CA LYS A 321 -12.59 -11.80 17.26
C LYS A 321 -11.38 -12.25 16.45
N PRO A 322 -11.14 -11.76 15.21
CA PRO A 322 -10.02 -12.25 14.39
C PRO A 322 -8.67 -12.05 15.08
N SER A 323 -7.85 -13.10 15.08
CA SER A 323 -6.51 -13.09 15.67
C SER A 323 -5.42 -12.75 14.67
N SER A 324 -5.66 -12.96 13.38
CA SER A 324 -4.75 -12.67 12.28
C SER A 324 -5.44 -11.84 11.18
N ASN A 325 -4.65 -11.31 10.25
CA ASN A 325 -5.18 -10.65 9.04
C ASN A 325 -6.01 -11.64 8.20
N TYR A 326 -5.54 -12.85 7.99
CA TYR A 326 -6.30 -13.88 7.26
C TYR A 326 -7.67 -14.20 7.90
N ASP A 327 -7.74 -14.25 9.25
CA ASP A 327 -9.02 -14.42 9.93
C ASP A 327 -9.94 -13.21 9.72
N ALA A 328 -9.39 -11.99 9.71
CA ALA A 328 -10.16 -10.77 9.49
C ALA A 328 -10.69 -10.70 8.05
N GLN A 329 -9.85 -10.98 7.06
CA GLN A 329 -10.25 -11.09 5.65
C GLN A 329 -11.33 -12.16 5.46
N LYS A 330 -11.14 -13.34 6.06
CA LYS A 330 -12.09 -14.45 5.98
C LYS A 330 -13.47 -14.09 6.50
N VAL A 331 -13.58 -13.47 7.68
CA VAL A 331 -14.89 -13.10 8.23
C VAL A 331 -15.52 -11.95 7.44
N PHE A 332 -14.74 -11.00 6.96
CA PHE A 332 -15.19 -9.91 6.12
C PHE A 332 -15.84 -10.42 4.83
N VAL A 333 -15.17 -11.31 4.12
CA VAL A 333 -15.67 -11.88 2.85
C VAL A 333 -16.87 -12.81 3.09
N LYS A 334 -16.82 -13.68 4.12
CA LYS A 334 -17.73 -14.84 4.21
C LYS A 334 -18.99 -14.59 5.03
N ASN A 335 -19.00 -13.67 5.99
CA ASN A 335 -20.12 -13.58 6.92
C ASN A 335 -21.47 -13.30 6.24
N LYS A 336 -21.50 -12.52 5.16
CA LYS A 336 -22.72 -12.23 4.41
C LYS A 336 -23.33 -13.48 3.72
N TYR A 337 -22.51 -14.47 3.38
CA TYR A 337 -22.94 -15.70 2.70
C TYR A 337 -23.27 -16.83 3.67
N ILE A 338 -22.64 -16.86 4.85
CA ILE A 338 -22.91 -17.92 5.85
C ILE A 338 -24.30 -17.75 6.48
N GLY A 339 -24.74 -16.52 6.68
CA GLY A 339 -26.03 -16.20 7.27
C GLY A 339 -26.21 -16.65 8.73
N GLY A 340 -27.45 -16.82 9.18
CA GLY A 340 -27.79 -17.23 10.54
C GLY A 340 -27.45 -16.13 11.58
N SER A 341 -26.63 -16.48 12.58
CA SER A 341 -26.17 -15.51 13.60
C SER A 341 -24.97 -14.66 13.12
N ASN A 342 -24.41 -14.95 11.95
CA ASN A 342 -23.30 -14.17 11.39
C ASN A 342 -23.89 -12.96 10.66
N LYS A 343 -23.54 -11.77 11.17
CA LYS A 343 -23.93 -10.53 10.53
C LYS A 343 -22.91 -10.18 9.44
N PRO A 344 -23.34 -9.60 8.30
CA PRO A 344 -22.43 -9.01 7.33
C PRO A 344 -21.52 -7.97 8.01
N ILE A 345 -20.32 -7.78 7.45
CA ILE A 345 -19.36 -6.79 7.90
C ILE A 345 -19.12 -5.84 6.74
N ALA A 346 -19.31 -4.53 6.96
CA ALA A 346 -19.25 -3.55 5.90
C ALA A 346 -17.82 -3.16 5.50
N MET A 347 -16.89 -3.12 6.47
CA MET A 347 -15.53 -2.61 6.25
C MET A 347 -14.46 -3.47 6.94
N LEU A 348 -13.24 -3.43 6.39
CA LEU A 348 -12.06 -4.12 6.91
C LEU A 348 -10.86 -3.16 6.98
N PHE A 349 -10.17 -3.08 8.11
CA PHE A 349 -8.85 -2.45 8.17
C PHE A 349 -7.78 -3.35 7.55
N GLU A 350 -7.24 -2.93 6.39
CA GLU A 350 -6.26 -3.72 5.65
C GLU A 350 -5.37 -2.83 4.75
N GLY A 351 -4.41 -3.44 4.07
CA GLY A 351 -3.59 -2.80 3.05
C GLY A 351 -4.05 -3.14 1.63
N ASN A 352 -3.48 -2.44 0.66
CA ASN A 352 -3.88 -2.56 -0.76
C ASN A 352 -3.57 -3.91 -1.42
N TRP A 353 -2.94 -4.86 -0.74
CA TRP A 353 -2.70 -6.25 -1.21
C TRP A 353 -3.78 -7.25 -0.78
N TRP A 354 -4.74 -6.84 0.06
CA TRP A 354 -5.69 -7.72 0.73
C TRP A 354 -6.49 -8.61 -0.23
N GLU A 355 -6.91 -8.06 -1.37
CA GLU A 355 -7.76 -8.78 -2.31
C GLU A 355 -7.03 -9.99 -2.91
N ASN A 356 -5.75 -9.84 -3.20
CA ASN A 356 -4.92 -10.95 -3.66
C ASN A 356 -4.65 -11.98 -2.56
N GLU A 357 -4.47 -11.56 -1.30
CA GLU A 357 -4.35 -12.48 -0.15
C GLU A 357 -5.67 -13.22 0.15
N ALA A 358 -6.82 -12.57 -0.07
CA ALA A 358 -8.14 -13.12 0.24
C ALA A 358 -8.68 -14.11 -0.81
N LYS A 359 -7.96 -14.37 -1.90
CA LYS A 359 -8.41 -15.28 -3.00
C LYS A 359 -8.96 -16.62 -2.49
N SER A 360 -8.32 -17.24 -1.51
CA SER A 360 -8.81 -18.49 -0.92
C SER A 360 -10.15 -18.34 -0.21
N SER A 361 -10.48 -17.15 0.30
CA SER A 361 -11.79 -16.88 0.90
C SER A 361 -12.86 -16.66 -0.14
N PHE A 362 -12.52 -16.05 -1.28
CA PHE A 362 -13.41 -15.95 -2.44
C PHE A 362 -13.72 -17.33 -3.03
N ASP A 363 -12.68 -18.15 -3.26
CA ASP A 363 -12.84 -19.53 -3.74
C ASP A 363 -13.72 -20.36 -2.80
N ASP A 364 -13.56 -20.19 -1.49
CA ASP A 364 -14.36 -20.91 -0.50
C ASP A 364 -15.84 -20.49 -0.55
N VAL A 365 -16.15 -19.21 -0.80
CA VAL A 365 -17.53 -18.76 -1.01
C VAL A 365 -18.11 -19.38 -2.26
N LEU A 366 -17.44 -19.30 -3.40
CA LEU A 366 -17.90 -19.85 -4.68
C LEU A 366 -18.12 -21.35 -4.62
N ASN A 367 -17.25 -22.07 -3.91
CA ASN A 367 -17.33 -23.54 -3.86
C ASN A 367 -18.34 -24.07 -2.84
N ASN A 368 -18.60 -23.36 -1.74
CA ASN A 368 -19.29 -23.91 -0.58
C ASN A 368 -20.55 -23.15 -0.16
N TYR A 369 -20.78 -21.92 -0.65
CA TYR A 369 -21.89 -21.08 -0.20
C TYR A 369 -22.73 -20.53 -1.36
N ASP A 370 -22.10 -19.86 -2.32
CA ASP A 370 -22.79 -19.21 -3.44
C ASP A 370 -21.90 -19.26 -4.69
N PRO A 371 -22.18 -20.15 -5.66
CA PRO A 371 -21.39 -20.28 -6.88
C PRO A 371 -21.51 -19.08 -7.84
N ASP A 372 -22.54 -18.25 -7.65
CA ASP A 372 -22.80 -17.05 -8.46
C ASP A 372 -22.37 -15.74 -7.74
N ALA A 373 -21.69 -15.86 -6.59
CA ALA A 373 -21.26 -14.71 -5.80
C ALA A 373 -20.36 -13.78 -6.62
N THR A 374 -20.64 -12.50 -6.52
CA THR A 374 -19.77 -11.42 -7.02
C THR A 374 -19.06 -10.72 -5.87
N PHE A 375 -17.89 -10.16 -6.16
CA PHE A 375 -17.04 -9.54 -5.16
C PHE A 375 -16.70 -8.11 -5.60
N ASN A 376 -17.47 -7.13 -5.10
CA ASN A 376 -17.28 -5.72 -5.38
C ASN A 376 -16.81 -5.01 -4.12
N TYR A 377 -15.52 -4.71 -4.08
CA TYR A 377 -14.92 -4.00 -2.97
C TYR A 377 -14.37 -2.66 -3.41
N GLY A 378 -14.22 -1.75 -2.46
CA GLY A 378 -13.63 -0.44 -2.68
C GLY A 378 -12.60 -0.08 -1.61
N PHE A 379 -11.76 0.87 -1.93
CA PHE A 379 -10.88 1.52 -0.97
C PHE A 379 -11.56 2.78 -0.46
N MET A 380 -11.84 2.84 0.86
CA MET A 380 -12.60 3.94 1.46
C MET A 380 -11.80 5.24 1.42
N ALA A 381 -12.41 6.31 0.90
CA ALA A 381 -11.87 7.64 1.04
C ALA A 381 -11.77 8.05 2.52
N ILE A 382 -10.81 8.90 2.83
CA ILE A 382 -10.61 9.38 4.21
C ILE A 382 -11.60 10.49 4.50
N PRO A 383 -12.57 10.31 5.42
CA PRO A 383 -13.49 11.37 5.78
C PRO A 383 -12.73 12.51 6.45
N LYS A 384 -13.15 13.73 6.20
CA LYS A 384 -12.54 14.94 6.77
C LYS A 384 -13.02 15.20 8.19
N VAL A 385 -12.26 15.99 8.93
CA VAL A 385 -12.61 16.34 10.31
C VAL A 385 -13.97 17.04 10.37
N ASP A 386 -14.21 17.97 9.45
CA ASP A 386 -15.42 18.76 9.29
C ASP A 386 -15.53 19.32 7.84
N GLU A 387 -16.56 20.12 7.58
CA GLU A 387 -16.84 20.69 6.27
C GLU A 387 -15.75 21.69 5.78
N ASP A 388 -15.05 22.36 6.69
CA ASP A 388 -14.00 23.31 6.36
C ASP A 388 -12.72 22.62 5.82
N HIS A 389 -12.61 21.30 5.99
CA HIS A 389 -11.47 20.49 5.56
C HIS A 389 -11.74 19.67 4.28
N ILE A 390 -12.95 19.77 3.69
CA ILE A 390 -13.25 19.09 2.42
C ILE A 390 -12.24 19.54 1.35
N GLY A 391 -11.63 18.58 0.68
CA GLY A 391 -10.62 18.84 -0.34
C GLY A 391 -9.73 17.62 -0.63
N ASP A 392 -8.67 17.82 -1.39
CA ASP A 392 -7.77 16.77 -1.86
C ASP A 392 -7.39 15.79 -0.76
N ALA A 393 -7.38 14.50 -1.12
CA ALA A 393 -6.94 13.44 -0.22
C ALA A 393 -5.40 13.32 -0.20
N THR A 394 -4.83 12.98 0.96
CA THR A 394 -3.40 12.70 1.09
C THR A 394 -3.18 11.36 1.78
N PHE A 395 -2.57 10.43 1.06
CA PHE A 395 -2.19 9.12 1.57
C PHE A 395 -0.68 9.03 1.80
N THR A 396 -0.27 8.13 2.68
CA THR A 396 1.16 7.83 2.90
C THR A 396 1.47 6.43 2.41
N ASN A 397 2.44 6.33 1.48
CA ASN A 397 2.99 5.05 1.05
C ASN A 397 4.03 4.55 2.05
N LEU A 398 3.71 3.52 2.81
CA LEU A 398 4.59 2.96 3.84
C LEU A 398 5.56 1.90 3.30
N ASN A 399 5.85 1.92 2.01
CA ASN A 399 6.62 0.89 1.33
C ASN A 399 8.12 0.91 1.72
N ARG A 400 8.64 -0.29 1.96
CA ARG A 400 10.09 -0.60 2.03
C ARG A 400 10.44 -1.78 1.13
N SER A 401 9.66 -2.02 0.07
CA SER A 401 9.89 -3.12 -0.85
C SER A 401 10.60 -2.62 -2.11
N TYR A 402 11.58 -3.41 -2.55
CA TYR A 402 12.41 -3.10 -3.70
C TYR A 402 12.68 -4.32 -4.55
N GLY A 403 12.80 -4.09 -5.86
CA GLY A 403 13.42 -4.99 -6.80
C GLY A 403 14.89 -4.62 -6.99
N PHE A 404 15.79 -5.60 -6.98
CA PHE A 404 17.22 -5.37 -7.19
C PHE A 404 17.93 -6.57 -7.83
N ILE A 405 19.07 -6.31 -8.40
CA ILE A 405 19.97 -7.32 -8.95
C ILE A 405 21.10 -7.58 -7.94
N ASN A 406 21.43 -8.85 -7.72
CA ASN A 406 22.54 -9.26 -6.86
C ASN A 406 23.88 -8.86 -7.50
N SER A 407 24.71 -8.14 -6.76
CA SER A 407 26.03 -7.69 -7.24
C SER A 407 26.97 -8.84 -7.66
N ARG A 408 26.71 -10.07 -7.20
CA ARG A 408 27.50 -11.27 -7.50
C ARG A 408 26.91 -12.15 -8.60
N THR A 409 25.86 -11.68 -9.30
CA THR A 409 25.28 -12.43 -10.41
C THR A 409 26.34 -12.72 -11.49
N LYS A 410 26.32 -13.91 -12.03
CA LYS A 410 27.11 -14.30 -13.22
C LYS A 410 26.32 -14.14 -14.51
N ASN A 411 25.03 -13.87 -14.39
CA ASN A 411 24.06 -13.77 -15.48
C ASN A 411 23.69 -12.29 -15.74
N LEU A 412 24.71 -11.42 -15.76
CA LEU A 412 24.54 -9.95 -15.72
C LEU A 412 23.68 -9.42 -16.88
N LYS A 413 23.95 -9.90 -18.10
CA LYS A 413 23.27 -9.40 -19.30
C LYS A 413 21.77 -9.70 -19.24
N GLN A 414 21.42 -10.97 -19.06
CA GLN A 414 20.02 -11.39 -18.98
C GLN A 414 19.30 -10.78 -17.77
N ALA A 415 19.99 -10.61 -16.64
CA ALA A 415 19.42 -9.97 -15.46
C ALA A 415 19.08 -8.49 -15.74
N LYS A 416 19.97 -7.74 -16.37
CA LYS A 416 19.74 -6.34 -16.74
C LYS A 416 18.61 -6.19 -17.76
N GLU A 417 18.60 -7.00 -18.82
CA GLU A 417 17.58 -6.93 -19.87
C GLU A 417 16.20 -7.31 -19.32
N PHE A 418 16.10 -8.38 -18.53
CA PHE A 418 14.83 -8.76 -17.90
C PHE A 418 14.36 -7.72 -16.87
N PHE A 419 15.29 -7.11 -16.11
CA PHE A 419 14.96 -6.05 -15.17
C PHE A 419 14.39 -4.83 -15.90
N LYS A 420 14.99 -4.43 -17.04
CA LYS A 420 14.49 -3.34 -17.87
C LYS A 420 13.10 -3.65 -18.45
N PHE A 421 12.89 -4.88 -18.93
CA PHE A 421 11.60 -5.37 -19.43
C PHE A 421 10.50 -5.28 -18.37
N LEU A 422 10.76 -5.75 -17.13
CA LEU A 422 9.79 -5.73 -16.03
C LEU A 422 9.32 -4.33 -15.62
N HIS A 423 10.01 -3.28 -16.05
CA HIS A 423 9.69 -1.89 -15.69
C HIS A 423 9.20 -1.06 -16.90
N THR A 424 8.83 -1.71 -18.01
CA THR A 424 8.04 -1.09 -19.08
C THR A 424 6.61 -0.81 -18.58
N ASP A 425 5.93 0.19 -19.14
CA ASP A 425 4.55 0.50 -18.78
C ASP A 425 3.63 -0.71 -18.99
N GLU A 426 3.85 -1.50 -20.05
CA GLU A 426 3.11 -2.72 -20.32
C GLU A 426 3.22 -3.71 -19.15
N GLN A 427 4.43 -3.96 -18.63
CA GLN A 427 4.65 -4.88 -17.52
C GLN A 427 4.19 -4.33 -16.17
N LEU A 428 4.23 -3.01 -15.97
CA LEU A 428 3.64 -2.36 -14.79
C LEU A 428 2.11 -2.54 -14.77
N LYS A 429 1.46 -2.38 -15.92
CA LYS A 429 0.03 -2.65 -16.10
C LYS A 429 -0.30 -4.13 -15.92
N ALA A 430 0.47 -5.03 -16.53
CA ALA A 430 0.30 -6.48 -16.38
C ALA A 430 0.41 -6.93 -14.92
N PHE A 431 1.29 -6.31 -14.13
CA PHE A 431 1.35 -6.55 -12.68
C PHE A 431 0.02 -6.20 -12.00
N THR A 432 -0.55 -5.02 -12.27
CA THR A 432 -1.82 -4.60 -11.67
C THR A 432 -2.97 -5.50 -12.11
N LEU A 433 -3.04 -5.88 -13.38
CA LEU A 433 -4.05 -6.81 -13.90
C LEU A 433 -4.01 -8.20 -13.23
N GLU A 434 -2.81 -8.69 -12.89
CA GLU A 434 -2.67 -10.00 -12.25
C GLU A 434 -2.89 -9.97 -10.73
N THR A 435 -2.50 -8.86 -10.07
CA THR A 435 -2.43 -8.79 -8.60
C THR A 435 -3.49 -7.91 -7.97
N ASN A 436 -4.18 -7.09 -8.75
CA ASN A 436 -5.04 -5.98 -8.27
C ASN A 436 -4.31 -4.97 -7.36
N MET A 437 -2.97 -4.92 -7.44
CA MET A 437 -2.12 -4.00 -6.67
C MET A 437 -1.44 -3.01 -7.59
N THR A 438 -1.00 -1.88 -7.05
CA THR A 438 -0.22 -0.90 -7.79
C THR A 438 1.29 -1.05 -7.57
N ARG A 439 2.09 -0.82 -8.61
CA ARG A 439 3.55 -0.72 -8.51
C ARG A 439 3.95 0.62 -7.89
N GLY A 440 5.05 0.65 -7.16
CA GLY A 440 5.63 1.87 -6.57
C GLY A 440 6.27 2.83 -7.58
N LEU A 441 5.72 2.90 -8.80
CA LEU A 441 6.21 3.66 -9.95
C LEU A 441 5.06 4.43 -10.59
N LYS A 442 5.37 5.50 -11.30
CA LYS A 442 4.40 6.28 -12.09
C LYS A 442 4.06 5.53 -13.38
N TYR A 443 2.80 5.21 -13.58
CA TYR A 443 2.19 4.68 -14.80
C TYR A 443 0.69 4.91 -14.72
N SER A 444 -0.01 4.80 -15.84
CA SER A 444 -1.44 5.09 -15.90
C SER A 444 -2.20 4.08 -16.74
N PHE A 445 -3.47 3.90 -16.41
CA PHE A 445 -4.46 3.14 -17.17
C PHE A 445 -5.38 4.10 -17.93
N SER A 446 -5.81 3.72 -19.12
CA SER A 446 -6.97 4.32 -19.76
C SER A 446 -8.27 3.83 -19.10
N GLU A 447 -9.40 4.46 -19.38
CA GLU A 447 -10.71 4.00 -18.89
C GLU A 447 -11.04 2.57 -19.33
N GLU A 448 -10.69 2.19 -20.57
CA GLU A 448 -10.87 0.85 -21.08
C GLU A 448 -10.01 -0.18 -20.30
N GLU A 449 -8.77 0.15 -20.02
CA GLU A 449 -7.87 -0.70 -19.24
C GLU A 449 -8.33 -0.82 -17.78
N LEU A 450 -8.83 0.28 -17.17
CA LEU A 450 -9.38 0.26 -15.81
C LEU A 450 -10.58 -0.71 -15.70
N SER A 451 -11.40 -0.81 -16.73
CA SER A 451 -12.54 -1.73 -16.72
C SER A 451 -12.16 -3.22 -16.63
N GLN A 452 -10.89 -3.56 -16.83
CA GLN A 452 -10.38 -4.94 -16.82
C GLN A 452 -9.85 -5.38 -15.43
N VAL A 453 -9.65 -4.44 -14.50
CA VAL A 453 -9.24 -4.76 -13.12
C VAL A 453 -10.44 -4.81 -12.19
N SER A 454 -10.27 -5.39 -10.99
CA SER A 454 -11.33 -5.39 -9.97
C SER A 454 -11.76 -3.98 -9.59
N SER A 455 -12.98 -3.81 -9.07
CA SER A 455 -13.45 -2.50 -8.61
C SER A 455 -12.56 -1.90 -7.51
N PHE A 456 -11.93 -2.75 -6.71
CA PHE A 456 -10.94 -2.33 -5.71
C PHE A 456 -9.66 -1.78 -6.35
N ALA A 457 -9.12 -2.48 -7.36
CA ALA A 457 -7.95 -2.01 -8.09
C ALA A 457 -8.25 -0.74 -8.90
N GLN A 458 -9.49 -0.56 -9.38
CA GLN A 458 -9.93 0.70 -10.02
C GLN A 458 -9.79 1.87 -9.05
N ASP A 459 -10.29 1.74 -7.81
CA ASP A 459 -10.18 2.81 -6.80
C ASP A 459 -8.70 3.14 -6.53
N LEU A 460 -7.83 2.14 -6.37
CA LEU A 460 -6.39 2.36 -6.15
C LEU A 460 -5.71 3.07 -7.33
N MET A 461 -6.07 2.69 -8.56
CA MET A 461 -5.53 3.36 -9.75
C MET A 461 -6.09 4.76 -9.91
N ASN A 462 -7.37 4.99 -9.59
CA ASN A 462 -7.97 6.32 -9.59
C ASN A 462 -7.28 7.22 -8.55
N ILE A 463 -7.05 6.75 -7.32
CA ILE A 463 -6.26 7.49 -6.32
C ILE A 463 -4.87 7.84 -6.86
N LYS A 464 -4.20 6.89 -7.51
CA LYS A 464 -2.85 7.09 -8.05
C LYS A 464 -2.78 8.09 -9.21
N GLN A 465 -3.84 8.21 -9.99
CA GLN A 465 -3.91 9.04 -11.20
C GLN A 465 -4.63 10.37 -10.97
N SER A 466 -5.39 10.51 -9.87
CA SER A 466 -6.19 11.68 -9.58
C SER A 466 -5.34 12.93 -9.33
N GLU A 467 -5.82 14.07 -9.79
CA GLU A 467 -5.29 15.38 -9.40
C GLU A 467 -5.73 15.77 -7.98
N HIS A 468 -6.79 15.12 -7.46
CA HIS A 468 -7.39 15.33 -6.14
C HIS A 468 -6.94 14.32 -5.08
N ALA A 469 -5.93 13.49 -5.39
CA ALA A 469 -5.30 12.61 -4.43
C ALA A 469 -3.78 12.67 -4.57
N LYS A 470 -3.09 12.76 -3.42
CA LYS A 470 -1.63 12.78 -3.37
C LYS A 470 -1.12 11.63 -2.52
N ILE A 471 -0.06 10.98 -3.00
CA ILE A 471 0.61 9.91 -2.26
C ILE A 471 1.97 10.43 -1.80
N VAL A 472 2.15 10.54 -0.49
CA VAL A 472 3.44 10.92 0.11
C VAL A 472 4.32 9.69 0.23
N TYR A 473 5.51 9.77 -0.32
CA TYR A 473 6.58 8.82 -0.08
C TYR A 473 7.44 9.34 1.09
N PRO A 474 7.47 8.67 2.25
CA PRO A 474 8.05 9.17 3.50
C PRO A 474 9.58 9.09 3.49
N TYR A 475 10.20 9.77 2.52
CA TYR A 475 11.63 9.75 2.26
C TYR A 475 12.18 11.13 1.96
N SER A 476 13.49 11.31 2.19
CA SER A 476 14.23 12.52 1.86
C SER A 476 15.68 12.17 1.55
N GLY A 477 16.28 12.89 0.61
CA GLY A 477 17.72 12.82 0.29
C GLY A 477 18.65 13.50 1.28
N GLN A 478 18.11 14.11 2.36
CA GLN A 478 18.94 14.80 3.34
C GLN A 478 19.73 13.80 4.20
N SER A 479 21.02 14.05 4.40
CA SER A 479 21.91 13.19 5.17
C SER A 479 21.39 12.91 6.58
N PHE A 480 20.76 13.90 7.20
CA PHE A 480 20.15 13.74 8.51
C PHE A 480 19.04 12.67 8.50
N PHE A 481 18.12 12.73 7.54
CA PHE A 481 17.07 11.73 7.40
C PHE A 481 17.66 10.35 7.08
N ILE A 482 18.57 10.27 6.12
CA ILE A 482 19.20 9.01 5.69
C ILE A 482 19.87 8.29 6.87
N ASN A 483 20.63 9.03 7.69
CA ASN A 483 21.35 8.49 8.84
C ASN A 483 20.41 8.01 9.96
N ASN A 484 19.19 8.54 10.03
CA ASN A 484 18.21 8.29 11.07
C ASN A 484 16.90 7.68 10.55
N ALA A 485 16.88 7.14 9.31
CA ALA A 485 15.65 6.65 8.66
C ALA A 485 14.89 5.57 9.47
N SER A 486 15.59 4.79 10.30
CA SER A 486 14.96 3.82 11.20
C SER A 486 14.21 4.50 12.36
N THR A 487 14.69 5.65 12.83
CA THR A 487 14.04 6.46 13.88
C THR A 487 12.77 7.11 13.34
N PHE A 488 12.81 7.57 12.09
CA PHE A 488 11.70 8.22 11.41
C PHE A 488 10.78 7.23 10.69
N ASN A 489 10.75 5.97 11.12
CA ASN A 489 9.73 5.04 10.65
C ASN A 489 8.34 5.62 10.92
N THR A 490 7.60 5.90 9.85
CA THR A 490 6.38 6.72 9.87
C THR A 490 5.38 6.27 10.93
N GLN A 491 5.13 4.98 11.06
CA GLN A 491 4.20 4.42 12.04
C GLN A 491 4.58 4.80 13.49
N TYR A 492 5.83 4.65 13.85
CA TYR A 492 6.32 4.97 15.21
C TYR A 492 6.54 6.47 15.39
N TRP A 493 6.94 7.15 14.33
CA TRP A 493 7.14 8.59 14.34
C TRP A 493 5.81 9.32 14.58
N VAL A 494 4.75 8.95 13.84
CA VAL A 494 3.47 9.64 13.86
C VAL A 494 2.60 9.28 15.05
N LEU A 495 2.56 8.01 15.48
CA LEU A 495 1.62 7.53 16.51
C LEU A 495 2.30 6.81 17.69
N GLY A 496 3.64 6.71 17.69
CA GLY A 496 4.37 6.01 18.75
C GLY A 496 4.35 6.74 20.08
N THR A 497 4.21 5.98 21.17
CA THR A 497 4.30 6.46 22.55
C THR A 497 5.26 5.59 23.35
N LYS A 498 5.77 6.10 24.49
CA LYS A 498 6.56 5.33 25.45
C LYS A 498 5.70 4.61 26.49
N THR A 499 4.53 5.18 26.81
CA THR A 499 3.69 4.72 27.93
C THR A 499 2.46 3.94 27.49
N LEU A 500 1.90 4.27 26.32
CA LEU A 500 0.75 3.58 25.73
C LEU A 500 1.25 2.68 24.59
N THR A 501 1.66 1.47 24.92
CA THR A 501 2.35 0.56 23.99
C THR A 501 1.40 -0.21 23.06
N SER A 502 0.09 -0.15 23.33
CA SER A 502 -0.92 -0.78 22.48
C SER A 502 -1.23 0.11 21.28
N ASP A 503 -1.71 -0.51 20.20
CA ASP A 503 -2.37 0.18 19.10
C ASP A 503 -3.50 1.10 19.62
N PRO A 504 -3.72 2.30 19.04
CA PRO A 504 -4.77 3.22 19.50
C PRO A 504 -6.17 2.59 19.55
N ILE A 505 -6.57 1.87 18.50
CA ILE A 505 -7.90 1.23 18.43
C ILE A 505 -8.04 0.17 19.52
N ILE A 506 -7.05 -0.71 19.70
CA ILE A 506 -7.04 -1.71 20.78
C ILE A 506 -7.10 -1.03 22.13
N LYS A 507 -6.34 0.05 22.33
CA LYS A 507 -6.33 0.78 23.60
C LYS A 507 -7.70 1.39 23.91
N PHE A 508 -8.35 2.03 22.94
CA PHE A 508 -9.65 2.66 23.12
C PHE A 508 -10.80 1.65 23.28
N ILE A 509 -10.69 0.47 22.67
CA ILE A 509 -11.63 -0.63 22.88
C ILE A 509 -11.49 -1.20 24.31
N GLY A 510 -10.24 -1.42 24.75
CA GLY A 510 -9.94 -2.06 26.04
C GLY A 510 -10.08 -1.14 27.24
N ASP A 511 -9.96 0.16 27.06
CA ASP A 511 -10.02 1.16 28.15
C ASP A 511 -10.77 2.42 27.71
N LYS A 512 -12.05 2.45 28.01
CA LYS A 512 -12.94 3.56 27.65
C LYS A 512 -12.64 4.88 28.38
N ASN A 513 -11.78 4.88 29.40
CA ASN A 513 -11.37 6.10 30.11
C ASN A 513 -10.23 6.83 29.40
N VAL A 514 -9.49 6.15 28.53
CA VAL A 514 -8.42 6.81 27.76
C VAL A 514 -9.05 7.66 26.66
N THR A 515 -8.73 8.94 26.66
CA THR A 515 -9.20 9.89 25.65
C THR A 515 -8.18 10.06 24.52
N ALA A 516 -8.64 10.57 23.37
CA ALA A 516 -7.75 10.95 22.26
C ALA A 516 -6.66 11.92 22.73
N LYS A 517 -7.03 12.93 23.53
CA LYS A 517 -6.08 13.88 24.10
C LYS A 517 -5.01 13.23 24.97
N GLN A 518 -5.39 12.29 25.85
CA GLN A 518 -4.41 11.59 26.70
C GLN A 518 -3.42 10.76 25.86
N TYR A 519 -3.91 10.14 24.79
CA TYR A 519 -3.02 9.40 23.88
C TYR A 519 -2.11 10.36 23.11
N TYR A 520 -2.65 11.47 22.62
CA TYR A 520 -1.89 12.53 21.95
C TYR A 520 -0.82 13.15 22.89
N ASP A 521 -1.17 13.48 24.12
CA ASP A 521 -0.20 14.01 25.11
C ASP A 521 0.93 13.00 25.37
N ALA A 522 0.61 11.71 25.48
CA ALA A 522 1.62 10.64 25.62
C ALA A 522 2.49 10.50 24.37
N HIS A 523 1.94 10.71 23.18
CA HIS A 523 2.69 10.75 21.93
C HIS A 523 3.66 11.92 21.90
N VAL A 524 3.22 13.14 22.20
CA VAL A 524 4.07 14.33 22.22
C VAL A 524 5.20 14.17 23.26
N ALA A 525 4.87 13.66 24.47
CA ALA A 525 5.83 13.42 25.53
C ALA A 525 6.85 12.30 25.23
N ALA A 526 6.62 11.50 24.19
CA ALA A 526 7.51 10.39 23.86
C ALA A 526 8.83 10.81 23.21
N LEU A 527 8.97 12.08 22.80
CA LEU A 527 10.22 12.62 22.29
C LEU A 527 10.43 14.05 22.83
N THR A 528 11.36 14.18 23.75
CA THR A 528 11.75 15.47 24.33
C THR A 528 12.74 16.21 23.45
N ARG A 529 12.93 17.50 23.72
CA ARG A 529 13.97 18.30 23.07
C ARG A 529 15.36 17.70 23.28
N ASP A 530 15.68 17.29 24.51
CA ASP A 530 17.02 16.76 24.85
C ASP A 530 17.29 15.44 24.10
N GLU A 531 16.28 14.58 23.96
CA GLU A 531 16.40 13.34 23.16
C GLU A 531 16.56 13.65 21.66
N TRP A 532 15.88 14.69 21.17
CA TRP A 532 16.05 15.16 19.80
C TRP A 532 17.48 15.68 19.55
N GLU A 533 18.04 16.47 20.48
CA GLU A 533 19.41 16.97 20.37
C GLU A 533 20.44 15.83 20.25
N ILE A 534 20.18 14.67 20.89
CA ILE A 534 21.02 13.47 20.71
C ILE A 534 20.89 12.88 19.31
N ILE A 535 19.67 12.89 18.72
CA ILE A 535 19.44 12.36 17.36
C ILE A 535 20.14 13.24 16.31
N VAL A 536 20.17 14.55 16.51
CA VAL A 536 20.69 15.49 15.51
C VAL A 536 22.19 15.80 15.67
N SER A 537 22.81 15.41 16.80
CA SER A 537 24.24 15.55 17.05
C SER A 537 25.06 14.55 16.25
#